data_34593f82471572288b6c5632a90a9157
#
_entry.id   34593f82471572288b6c5632a90a9157
#
_cell.length_a   1.000
_cell.length_b   1.000
_cell.length_c   1.000
_cell.angle_alpha   90.00
_cell.angle_beta   90.00
_cell.angle_gamma   90.00
#
_symmetry.space_group_name_H-M   'P 1'
#
loop_
_entity.id
_entity.type
_entity.pdbx_description
1 polymer ?
#
loop_
_entity_poly.entity_id
_entity_poly.type
_entity_poly.pdbx_seq_one_letter_code
_entity_poly.pdbx_strand_id
1 'polypeptide(L)'
;MKPLTIPADLAGEHGRPRAIQRTLAIILVLNVLVVVIKVIVAVRTGALSVLGATVESALDAMNNVIAILLVALAARGPDDDHPYGHDKFETLGALMIVGFLSISCFELLRNAVTQLLHPEAPTPATGFELALLGSTAVVNVAVVWYETRKGRQYGSALLLADAAHTGGDIFVTALAFISLVLTRIGYAWADPWLAIVVAAVIAWSGYQILRVTVPILVDQRAVEAGEIRTLVAAIPGITSVPQIRSRTSASGVLFAEVTITCDGALPVSRAHDLADAAEGAIRDALGA
;
A
#
# COMPACT_ATOMS: atom_id res chain seq x y z
N MET A 1 -21.63 4.95 -7.15
CA MET A 1 -20.94 3.83 -6.48
C MET A 1 -21.91 3.23 -5.48
N LYS A 2 -22.17 1.91 -5.51
CA LYS A 2 -22.97 1.27 -4.45
C LYS A 2 -22.15 1.25 -3.18
N PRO A 3 -22.72 1.61 -1.99
CA PRO A 3 -22.01 1.49 -0.73
C PRO A 3 -21.61 0.02 -0.51
N LEU A 4 -20.34 -0.20 -0.12
CA LEU A 4 -19.84 -1.51 0.27
C LEU A 4 -20.57 -1.92 1.56
N THR A 5 -21.51 -2.86 1.46
CA THR A 5 -22.14 -3.49 2.62
C THR A 5 -21.16 -4.51 3.21
N ILE A 6 -20.59 -4.21 4.36
CA ILE A 6 -19.78 -5.14 5.15
C ILE A 6 -20.72 -6.24 5.67
N PRO A 7 -20.40 -7.53 5.51
CA PRO A 7 -21.19 -8.63 6.08
C PRO A 7 -21.31 -8.49 7.60
N ALA A 8 -22.50 -8.75 8.14
CA ALA A 8 -22.85 -8.53 9.55
C ALA A 8 -21.99 -9.35 10.55
N ASP A 9 -21.44 -10.48 10.11
CA ASP A 9 -20.53 -11.34 10.88
C ASP A 9 -19.11 -10.75 11.03
N LEU A 10 -18.77 -9.73 10.25
CA LEU A 10 -17.50 -9.01 10.28
C LEU A 10 -17.61 -7.59 10.88
N ALA A 11 -18.82 -7.17 11.27
CA ALA A 11 -19.09 -5.86 11.86
C ALA A 11 -18.61 -5.75 13.32
N GLY A 12 -18.11 -6.83 13.94
CA GLY A 12 -17.45 -6.79 15.26
C GLY A 12 -16.02 -6.26 15.14
N GLU A 13 -15.63 -5.31 16.01
CA GLU A 13 -14.31 -4.67 16.03
C GLU A 13 -13.10 -5.64 15.96
N HIS A 14 -13.28 -6.90 16.32
CA HIS A 14 -12.23 -7.94 16.35
C HIS A 14 -12.28 -8.94 15.17
N GLY A 15 -13.35 -8.98 14.40
CA GLY A 15 -13.53 -9.96 13.30
C GLY A 15 -12.78 -9.58 12.02
N ARG A 16 -12.83 -8.31 11.65
CA ARG A 16 -12.23 -7.75 10.44
C ARG A 16 -10.70 -7.84 10.40
N PRO A 17 -9.95 -7.43 11.43
CA PRO A 17 -8.49 -7.54 11.43
C PRO A 17 -8.01 -8.99 11.31
N ARG A 18 -8.65 -9.93 12.01
CA ARG A 18 -8.31 -11.35 11.92
C ARG A 18 -8.56 -11.95 10.54
N ALA A 19 -9.63 -11.53 9.85
CA ALA A 19 -9.93 -11.98 8.50
C ALA A 19 -8.89 -11.46 7.50
N ILE A 20 -8.46 -10.20 7.63
CA ILE A 20 -7.39 -9.61 6.81
C ILE A 20 -6.05 -10.33 7.07
N GLN A 21 -5.66 -10.52 8.33
CA GLN A 21 -4.44 -11.24 8.70
C GLN A 21 -4.44 -12.67 8.16
N ARG A 22 -5.58 -13.39 8.24
CA ARG A 22 -5.70 -14.73 7.66
C ARG A 22 -5.52 -14.74 6.15
N THR A 23 -6.05 -13.73 5.47
CA THR A 23 -5.87 -13.57 4.01
C THR A 23 -4.40 -13.36 3.67
N LEU A 24 -3.74 -12.41 4.35
CA LEU A 24 -2.30 -12.14 4.17
C LEU A 24 -1.44 -13.37 4.51
N ALA A 25 -1.79 -14.13 5.54
CA ALA A 25 -1.08 -15.36 5.89
C ALA A 25 -1.19 -16.44 4.79
N ILE A 26 -2.36 -16.58 4.14
CA ILE A 26 -2.53 -17.49 3.00
C ILE A 26 -1.65 -17.07 1.83
N ILE A 27 -1.62 -15.76 1.53
CA ILE A 27 -0.79 -15.20 0.46
C ILE A 27 0.69 -15.41 0.76
N LEU A 28 1.11 -15.15 2.00
CA LEU A 28 2.48 -15.40 2.45
C LEU A 28 2.89 -16.87 2.23
N VAL A 29 2.02 -17.83 2.56
CA VAL A 29 2.28 -19.26 2.33
C VAL A 29 2.46 -19.56 0.85
N LEU A 30 1.63 -18.96 -0.03
CA LEU A 30 1.78 -19.13 -1.48
C LEU A 30 3.09 -18.51 -1.99
N ASN A 31 3.45 -17.32 -1.53
CA ASN A 31 4.70 -16.66 -1.92
C ASN A 31 5.92 -17.44 -1.41
N VAL A 32 5.90 -17.94 -0.18
CA VAL A 32 6.97 -18.80 0.35
C VAL A 32 7.10 -20.09 -0.47
N LEU A 33 5.98 -20.70 -0.86
CA LEU A 33 6.01 -21.88 -1.73
C LEU A 33 6.68 -21.59 -3.08
N VAL A 34 6.34 -20.44 -3.70
CA VAL A 34 6.99 -19.97 -4.94
C VAL A 34 8.48 -19.76 -4.74
N VAL A 35 8.90 -19.13 -3.63
CA VAL A 35 10.32 -18.94 -3.28
C VAL A 35 11.03 -20.29 -3.17
N VAL A 36 10.47 -21.25 -2.43
CA VAL A 36 11.07 -22.59 -2.24
C VAL A 36 11.25 -23.28 -3.60
N ILE A 37 10.24 -23.27 -4.46
CA ILE A 37 10.33 -23.85 -5.81
C ILE A 37 11.45 -23.17 -6.62
N LYS A 38 11.51 -21.85 -6.61
CA LYS A 38 12.54 -21.08 -7.34
C LYS A 38 13.94 -21.36 -6.79
N VAL A 39 14.13 -21.47 -5.46
CA VAL A 39 15.41 -21.84 -4.84
C VAL A 39 15.86 -23.23 -5.30
N ILE A 40 14.98 -24.23 -5.27
CA ILE A 40 15.32 -25.59 -5.73
C ILE A 40 15.80 -25.57 -7.17
N VAL A 41 15.11 -24.82 -8.03
CA VAL A 41 15.47 -24.70 -9.44
C VAL A 41 16.78 -23.94 -9.63
N ALA A 42 16.98 -22.82 -8.92
CA ALA A 42 18.22 -22.04 -8.96
C ALA A 42 19.44 -22.89 -8.57
N VAL A 43 19.34 -23.65 -7.48
CA VAL A 43 20.43 -24.56 -7.02
C VAL A 43 20.71 -25.68 -8.03
N ARG A 44 19.66 -26.23 -8.67
CA ARG A 44 19.84 -27.32 -9.66
C ARG A 44 20.37 -26.87 -11.00
N THR A 45 19.98 -25.66 -11.44
CA THR A 45 20.32 -25.15 -12.77
C THR A 45 21.56 -24.27 -12.76
N GLY A 46 21.90 -23.65 -11.62
CA GLY A 46 22.94 -22.63 -11.52
C GLY A 46 22.63 -21.36 -12.33
N ALA A 47 21.40 -21.19 -12.82
CA ALA A 47 21.02 -20.08 -13.69
C ALA A 47 20.84 -18.77 -12.87
N LEU A 48 21.60 -17.72 -13.23
CA LEU A 48 21.55 -16.42 -12.57
C LEU A 48 20.19 -15.73 -12.72
N SER A 49 19.50 -15.92 -13.87
CA SER A 49 18.15 -15.41 -14.12
C SER A 49 17.13 -15.97 -13.12
N VAL A 50 17.24 -17.28 -12.81
CA VAL A 50 16.39 -17.93 -11.80
C VAL A 50 16.73 -17.44 -10.39
N LEU A 51 18.02 -17.19 -10.11
CA LEU A 51 18.45 -16.63 -8.84
C LEU A 51 17.87 -15.22 -8.63
N GLY A 52 17.94 -14.36 -9.64
CA GLY A 52 17.33 -13.02 -9.62
C GLY A 52 15.82 -13.06 -9.35
N ALA A 53 15.09 -13.91 -10.09
CA ALA A 53 13.66 -14.12 -9.86
C ALA A 53 13.34 -14.73 -8.48
N THR A 54 14.27 -15.46 -7.87
CA THR A 54 14.14 -16.00 -6.50
C THR A 54 14.26 -14.89 -5.47
N VAL A 55 15.24 -14.00 -5.65
CA VAL A 55 15.46 -12.84 -4.76
C VAL A 55 14.23 -11.93 -4.78
N GLU A 56 13.68 -11.62 -5.95
CA GLU A 56 12.44 -10.83 -6.11
C GLU A 56 11.28 -11.46 -5.31
N SER A 57 11.01 -12.75 -5.52
CA SER A 57 9.95 -13.44 -4.77
C SER A 57 10.22 -13.53 -3.27
N ALA A 58 11.48 -13.56 -2.83
CA ALA A 58 11.83 -13.51 -1.41
C ALA A 58 11.53 -12.12 -0.82
N LEU A 59 11.75 -11.04 -1.57
CA LEU A 59 11.38 -9.68 -1.17
C LEU A 59 9.86 -9.54 -1.05
N ASP A 60 9.08 -10.10 -1.97
CA ASP A 60 7.61 -10.10 -1.89
C ASP A 60 7.10 -10.84 -0.65
N ALA A 61 7.67 -12.01 -0.35
CA ALA A 61 7.36 -12.75 0.87
C ALA A 61 7.72 -11.95 2.15
N MET A 62 8.84 -11.23 2.13
CA MET A 62 9.25 -10.36 3.24
C MET A 62 8.29 -9.17 3.40
N ASN A 63 7.85 -8.56 2.30
CA ASN A 63 6.85 -7.47 2.33
C ASN A 63 5.55 -7.95 2.96
N ASN A 64 5.09 -9.16 2.67
CA ASN A 64 3.90 -9.72 3.30
C ASN A 64 4.07 -9.97 4.80
N VAL A 65 5.25 -10.41 5.26
CA VAL A 65 5.54 -10.52 6.70
C VAL A 65 5.47 -9.14 7.37
N ILE A 66 6.10 -8.14 6.76
CA ILE A 66 6.07 -6.76 7.25
C ILE A 66 4.61 -6.26 7.31
N ALA A 67 3.81 -6.47 6.27
CA ALA A 67 2.40 -6.07 6.24
C ALA A 67 1.58 -6.72 7.38
N ILE A 68 1.77 -8.03 7.65
CA ILE A 68 1.12 -8.73 8.76
C ILE A 68 1.50 -8.11 10.12
N LEU A 69 2.79 -7.84 10.33
CA LEU A 69 3.30 -7.24 11.57
C LEU A 69 2.75 -5.82 11.76
N LEU A 70 2.70 -5.03 10.68
CA LEU A 70 2.19 -3.66 10.73
C LEU A 70 0.69 -3.60 11.00
N VAL A 71 -0.10 -4.48 10.40
CA VAL A 71 -1.55 -4.60 10.71
C VAL A 71 -1.75 -5.00 12.18
N ALA A 72 -0.92 -5.91 12.69
CA ALA A 72 -0.98 -6.31 14.10
C ALA A 72 -0.58 -5.17 15.04
N LEU A 73 0.37 -4.34 14.65
CA LEU A 73 0.85 -3.20 15.44
C LEU A 73 -0.14 -2.03 15.38
N ALA A 74 -0.63 -1.68 14.19
CA ALA A 74 -1.62 -0.61 14.00
C ALA A 74 -2.96 -0.91 14.70
N ALA A 75 -3.29 -2.19 14.92
CA ALA A 75 -4.47 -2.60 15.67
C ALA A 75 -4.33 -2.40 17.20
N ARG A 76 -3.15 -2.00 17.70
CA ARG A 76 -2.98 -1.64 19.12
C ARG A 76 -3.54 -0.24 19.36
N GLY A 77 -4.37 -0.11 20.40
CA GLY A 77 -4.86 1.17 20.86
C GLY A 77 -3.75 2.09 21.37
N PRO A 78 -4.11 3.32 21.78
CA PRO A 78 -3.19 4.23 22.46
C PRO A 78 -2.57 3.59 23.70
N ASP A 79 -1.29 3.87 23.93
CA ASP A 79 -0.52 3.51 25.14
C ASP A 79 0.24 4.72 25.66
N ASP A 80 1.01 4.55 26.75
CA ASP A 80 1.74 5.64 27.39
C ASP A 80 2.81 6.26 26.48
N ASP A 81 3.43 5.47 25.60
CA ASP A 81 4.44 5.91 24.63
C ASP A 81 3.82 6.47 23.33
N HIS A 82 2.61 6.02 22.99
CA HIS A 82 1.90 6.39 21.76
C HIS A 82 0.46 6.84 22.08
N PRO A 83 0.25 8.04 22.65
CA PRO A 83 -1.07 8.53 23.08
C PRO A 83 -2.10 8.66 21.95
N TYR A 84 -1.65 8.79 20.68
CA TYR A 84 -2.53 8.86 19.50
C TYR A 84 -2.71 7.50 18.81
N GLY A 85 -2.20 6.40 19.42
CA GLY A 85 -2.22 5.06 18.83
C GLY A 85 -1.06 4.78 17.87
N HIS A 86 -1.11 3.63 17.24
CA HIS A 86 -0.02 3.07 16.43
C HIS A 86 -0.26 3.18 14.91
N ASP A 87 -1.26 3.89 14.46
CA ASP A 87 -1.67 3.97 13.04
C ASP A 87 -0.54 4.40 12.10
N LYS A 88 0.37 5.28 12.55
CA LYS A 88 1.49 5.76 11.73
C LYS A 88 2.52 4.66 11.39
N PHE A 89 2.52 3.52 12.08
CA PHE A 89 3.36 2.39 11.71
C PHE A 89 2.98 1.79 10.35
N GLU A 90 1.70 1.83 9.97
CA GLU A 90 1.28 1.43 8.61
C GLU A 90 1.89 2.35 7.55
N THR A 91 1.90 3.65 7.80
CA THR A 91 2.53 4.65 6.95
C THR A 91 4.05 4.42 6.81
N LEU A 92 4.71 4.07 7.91
CA LEU A 92 6.14 3.74 7.91
C LEU A 92 6.44 2.50 7.07
N GLY A 93 5.59 1.47 7.15
CA GLY A 93 5.73 0.28 6.33
C GLY A 93 5.57 0.56 4.84
N ALA A 94 4.61 1.41 4.46
CA ALA A 94 4.46 1.83 3.08
C ALA A 94 5.72 2.56 2.56
N LEU A 95 6.38 3.38 3.38
CA LEU A 95 7.66 4.00 3.02
C LEU A 95 8.80 2.99 2.86
N MET A 96 8.85 1.93 3.70
CA MET A 96 9.80 0.85 3.52
C MET A 96 9.62 0.14 2.18
N ILE A 97 8.39 -0.15 1.79
CA ILE A 97 8.07 -0.73 0.47
C ILE A 97 8.60 0.17 -0.65
N VAL A 98 8.38 1.48 -0.57
CA VAL A 98 8.93 2.44 -1.56
C VAL A 98 10.46 2.40 -1.59
N GLY A 99 11.11 2.25 -0.44
CA GLY A 99 12.55 2.08 -0.36
C GLY A 99 13.04 0.85 -1.15
N PHE A 100 12.41 -0.30 -0.97
CA PHE A 100 12.73 -1.52 -1.72
C PHE A 100 12.43 -1.38 -3.23
N LEU A 101 11.29 -0.80 -3.60
CA LEU A 101 10.96 -0.51 -5.01
C LEU A 101 12.00 0.41 -5.66
N SER A 102 12.52 1.40 -4.91
CA SER A 102 13.54 2.33 -5.42
C SER A 102 14.87 1.62 -5.69
N ILE A 103 15.29 0.71 -4.80
CA ILE A 103 16.50 -0.10 -4.99
C ILE A 103 16.32 -1.02 -6.21
N SER A 104 15.22 -1.72 -6.32
CA SER A 104 14.92 -2.63 -7.45
C SER A 104 14.87 -1.86 -8.78
N CYS A 105 14.23 -0.69 -8.79
CA CYS A 105 14.18 0.20 -9.96
C CYS A 105 15.58 0.64 -10.39
N PHE A 106 16.42 1.05 -9.44
CA PHE A 106 17.79 1.47 -9.72
C PHE A 106 18.64 0.32 -10.29
N GLU A 107 18.57 -0.87 -9.69
CA GLU A 107 19.29 -2.06 -10.20
C GLU A 107 18.85 -2.45 -11.60
N LEU A 108 17.54 -2.43 -11.86
CA LEU A 108 17.00 -2.75 -13.18
C LEU A 108 17.47 -1.76 -14.25
N LEU A 109 17.41 -0.44 -13.95
CA LEU A 109 17.92 0.60 -14.85
C LEU A 109 19.42 0.47 -15.08
N ARG A 110 20.20 0.23 -14.03
CA ARG A 110 21.65 0.02 -14.14
C ARG A 110 21.97 -1.15 -15.05
N ASN A 111 21.28 -2.27 -14.89
CA ASN A 111 21.50 -3.47 -15.71
C ASN A 111 21.08 -3.22 -17.16
N ALA A 112 19.94 -2.55 -17.41
CA ALA A 112 19.49 -2.18 -18.75
C ALA A 112 20.50 -1.26 -19.46
N VAL A 113 21.00 -0.23 -18.78
CA VAL A 113 22.00 0.69 -19.32
C VAL A 113 23.33 -0.05 -19.60
N THR A 114 23.76 -0.92 -18.69
CA THR A 114 24.98 -1.71 -18.88
C THR A 114 24.87 -2.61 -20.11
N GLN A 115 23.73 -3.27 -20.31
CA GLN A 115 23.47 -4.12 -21.46
C GLN A 115 23.39 -3.33 -22.78
N LEU A 116 22.90 -2.08 -22.75
CA LEU A 116 22.91 -1.19 -23.93
C LEU A 116 24.33 -0.73 -24.31
N LEU A 117 25.17 -0.45 -23.30
CA LEU A 117 26.55 0.02 -23.52
C LEU A 117 27.52 -1.11 -23.86
N HIS A 118 27.29 -2.28 -23.30
CA HIS A 118 28.10 -3.48 -23.46
C HIS A 118 27.19 -4.66 -23.85
N PRO A 119 26.77 -4.76 -25.13
CA PRO A 119 25.91 -5.84 -25.59
C PRO A 119 26.63 -7.18 -25.42
N GLU A 120 26.29 -7.93 -24.39
CA GLU A 120 26.72 -9.33 -24.27
C GLU A 120 25.72 -10.21 -25.04
N ALA A 121 26.22 -11.30 -25.65
CA ALA A 121 25.35 -12.25 -26.30
C ALA A 121 24.43 -12.88 -25.22
N PRO A 122 23.11 -12.64 -25.26
CA PRO A 122 22.22 -13.15 -24.24
C PRO A 122 22.21 -14.67 -24.27
N THR A 123 22.26 -15.28 -23.09
CA THR A 123 22.02 -16.72 -22.95
C THR A 123 20.55 -16.99 -23.32
N PRO A 124 20.27 -17.72 -24.39
CA PRO A 124 18.90 -17.96 -24.82
C PRO A 124 18.15 -18.73 -23.72
N ALA A 125 17.04 -18.18 -23.26
CA ALA A 125 16.22 -18.82 -22.27
C ALA A 125 15.74 -20.19 -22.73
N THR A 126 15.83 -21.18 -21.87
CA THR A 126 15.35 -22.53 -22.14
C THR A 126 13.82 -22.59 -22.05
N GLY A 127 13.19 -23.61 -22.65
CA GLY A 127 11.74 -23.82 -22.48
C GLY A 127 11.32 -24.01 -21.02
N PHE A 128 12.23 -24.49 -20.19
CA PHE A 128 11.99 -24.67 -18.75
C PHE A 128 11.89 -23.32 -18.01
N GLU A 129 12.78 -22.36 -18.28
CA GLU A 129 12.74 -21.02 -17.69
C GLU A 129 11.48 -20.26 -18.10
N LEU A 130 11.07 -20.40 -19.37
CA LEU A 130 9.80 -19.85 -19.86
C LEU A 130 8.59 -20.47 -19.14
N ALA A 131 8.57 -21.81 -18.95
CA ALA A 131 7.49 -22.48 -18.24
C ALA A 131 7.45 -22.08 -16.77
N LEU A 132 8.62 -21.91 -16.14
CA LEU A 132 8.74 -21.46 -14.75
C LEU A 132 8.19 -20.03 -14.60
N LEU A 133 8.63 -19.11 -15.46
CA LEU A 133 8.13 -17.72 -15.42
C LEU A 133 6.64 -17.65 -15.72
N GLY A 134 6.14 -18.48 -16.65
CA GLY A 134 4.70 -18.62 -16.92
C GLY A 134 3.91 -19.15 -15.70
N SER A 135 4.45 -20.12 -14.98
CA SER A 135 3.80 -20.66 -13.77
C SER A 135 3.70 -19.64 -12.64
N THR A 136 4.71 -18.80 -12.44
CA THR A 136 4.67 -17.73 -11.45
C THR A 136 3.64 -16.65 -11.82
N ALA A 137 3.50 -16.33 -13.10
CA ALA A 137 2.45 -15.41 -13.56
C ALA A 137 1.06 -15.95 -13.25
N VAL A 138 0.80 -17.25 -13.43
CA VAL A 138 -0.49 -17.87 -13.09
C VAL A 138 -0.77 -17.78 -11.58
N VAL A 139 0.23 -18.04 -10.74
CA VAL A 139 0.09 -17.91 -9.28
C VAL A 139 -0.21 -16.45 -8.91
N ASN A 140 0.52 -15.48 -9.46
CA ASN A 140 0.29 -14.06 -9.18
C ASN A 140 -1.11 -13.61 -9.62
N VAL A 141 -1.63 -14.07 -10.77
CA VAL A 141 -3.01 -13.80 -11.19
C VAL A 141 -4.02 -14.34 -10.18
N ALA A 142 -3.81 -15.56 -9.67
CA ALA A 142 -4.67 -16.15 -8.66
C ALA A 142 -4.62 -15.37 -7.33
N VAL A 143 -3.44 -14.92 -6.92
CA VAL A 143 -3.23 -14.07 -5.74
C VAL A 143 -3.98 -12.74 -5.89
N VAL A 144 -3.75 -12.00 -6.99
CA VAL A 144 -4.45 -10.72 -7.27
C VAL A 144 -5.97 -10.87 -7.26
N TRP A 145 -6.47 -11.93 -7.90
CA TRP A 145 -7.91 -12.20 -7.90
C TRP A 145 -8.43 -12.43 -6.48
N TYR A 146 -7.72 -13.23 -5.68
CA TYR A 146 -8.09 -13.53 -4.31
C TYR A 146 -8.04 -12.29 -3.40
N GLU A 147 -6.96 -11.52 -3.47
CA GLU A 147 -6.77 -10.27 -2.71
C GLU A 147 -7.82 -9.22 -3.06
N THR A 148 -8.05 -8.99 -4.36
CA THR A 148 -9.06 -8.03 -4.82
C THR A 148 -10.44 -8.41 -4.32
N ARG A 149 -10.79 -9.70 -4.37
CA ARG A 149 -12.08 -10.20 -3.89
C ARG A 149 -12.22 -10.02 -2.38
N LYS A 150 -11.18 -10.37 -1.62
CA LYS A 150 -11.16 -10.24 -0.15
C LYS A 150 -11.05 -8.79 0.30
N GLY A 151 -10.24 -8.00 -0.37
CA GLY A 151 -10.11 -6.57 -0.13
C GLY A 151 -11.44 -5.82 -0.29
N ARG A 152 -12.19 -6.12 -1.36
CA ARG A 152 -13.55 -5.59 -1.56
C ARG A 152 -14.52 -6.11 -0.52
N GLN A 153 -14.46 -7.41 -0.18
CA GLN A 153 -15.33 -8.02 0.82
C GLN A 153 -15.15 -7.42 2.21
N TYR A 154 -13.89 -7.15 2.61
CA TYR A 154 -13.56 -6.62 3.94
C TYR A 154 -13.43 -5.09 3.98
N GLY A 155 -13.56 -4.40 2.84
CA GLY A 155 -13.31 -2.96 2.74
C GLY A 155 -11.88 -2.60 3.14
N SER A 156 -10.90 -3.48 2.88
CA SER A 156 -9.51 -3.30 3.27
C SER A 156 -8.72 -2.59 2.16
N ALA A 157 -8.33 -1.33 2.43
CA ALA A 157 -7.47 -0.58 1.52
C ALA A 157 -6.09 -1.25 1.37
N LEU A 158 -5.58 -1.88 2.45
CA LEU A 158 -4.31 -2.61 2.44
C LEU A 158 -4.33 -3.78 1.45
N LEU A 159 -5.34 -4.67 1.52
CA LEU A 159 -5.46 -5.79 0.58
C LEU A 159 -5.65 -5.31 -0.87
N LEU A 160 -6.35 -4.19 -1.09
CA LEU A 160 -6.52 -3.63 -2.43
C LEU A 160 -5.23 -3.00 -2.96
N ALA A 161 -4.43 -2.38 -2.08
CA ALA A 161 -3.12 -1.84 -2.43
C ALA A 161 -2.12 -2.96 -2.77
N ASP A 162 -2.11 -4.04 -1.98
CA ASP A 162 -1.29 -5.23 -2.21
C ASP A 162 -1.67 -5.91 -3.54
N ALA A 163 -2.98 -6.09 -3.80
CA ALA A 163 -3.48 -6.58 -5.08
C ALA A 163 -3.05 -5.70 -6.28
N ALA A 164 -3.03 -4.38 -6.11
CA ALA A 164 -2.60 -3.47 -7.16
C ALA A 164 -1.08 -3.57 -7.42
N HIS A 165 -0.29 -3.75 -6.35
CA HIS A 165 1.15 -3.99 -6.43
C HIS A 165 1.44 -5.30 -7.17
N THR A 166 0.88 -6.42 -6.70
CA THR A 166 1.03 -7.74 -7.35
C THR A 166 0.50 -7.73 -8.80
N GLY A 167 -0.53 -6.91 -9.08
CA GLY A 167 -1.01 -6.65 -10.45
C GLY A 167 0.03 -5.98 -11.33
N GLY A 168 0.82 -5.05 -10.79
CA GLY A 168 1.99 -4.46 -11.44
C GLY A 168 3.05 -5.52 -11.76
N ASP A 169 3.32 -6.43 -10.83
CA ASP A 169 4.29 -7.52 -10.99
C ASP A 169 3.90 -8.50 -12.09
N ILE A 170 2.59 -8.75 -12.28
CA ILE A 170 2.09 -9.54 -13.43
C ILE A 170 2.46 -8.84 -14.74
N PHE A 171 2.27 -7.53 -14.82
CA PHE A 171 2.62 -6.77 -16.02
C PHE A 171 4.13 -6.78 -16.27
N VAL A 172 4.93 -6.59 -15.21
CA VAL A 172 6.40 -6.72 -15.25
C VAL A 172 6.82 -8.12 -15.71
N THR A 173 6.21 -9.16 -15.13
CA THR A 173 6.47 -10.56 -15.51
C THR A 173 6.09 -10.84 -16.96
N ALA A 174 4.98 -10.27 -17.44
CA ALA A 174 4.57 -10.40 -18.85
C ALA A 174 5.56 -9.71 -19.81
N LEU A 175 6.05 -8.52 -19.47
CA LEU A 175 7.09 -7.84 -20.24
C LEU A 175 8.40 -8.64 -20.26
N ALA A 176 8.83 -9.19 -19.12
CA ALA A 176 9.98 -10.06 -19.02
C ALA A 176 9.82 -11.34 -19.86
N PHE A 177 8.63 -11.95 -19.84
CA PHE A 177 8.31 -13.11 -20.66
C PHE A 177 8.39 -12.77 -22.16
N ILE A 178 7.82 -11.65 -22.59
CA ILE A 178 7.92 -11.15 -23.96
C ILE A 178 9.38 -10.91 -24.35
N SER A 179 10.18 -10.31 -23.46
CA SER A 179 11.60 -10.09 -23.67
C SER A 179 12.35 -11.38 -23.91
N LEU A 180 12.14 -12.40 -23.06
CA LEU A 180 12.77 -13.71 -23.22
C LEU A 180 12.38 -14.39 -24.56
N VAL A 181 11.11 -14.29 -24.96
CA VAL A 181 10.65 -14.80 -26.26
C VAL A 181 11.32 -14.06 -27.40
N LEU A 182 11.38 -12.72 -27.36
CA LEU A 182 12.04 -11.92 -28.42
C LEU A 182 13.52 -12.22 -28.49
N THR A 183 14.21 -12.35 -27.38
CA THR A 183 15.63 -12.76 -27.34
C THR A 183 15.83 -14.13 -27.97
N ARG A 184 14.95 -15.10 -27.70
CA ARG A 184 15.02 -16.45 -28.25
C ARG A 184 14.84 -16.49 -29.76
N ILE A 185 14.06 -15.57 -30.35
CA ILE A 185 13.85 -15.46 -31.81
C ILE A 185 14.86 -14.51 -32.49
N GLY A 186 15.87 -14.02 -31.73
CA GLY A 186 16.99 -13.24 -32.26
C GLY A 186 16.89 -11.73 -32.07
N TYR A 187 15.87 -11.21 -31.41
CA TYR A 187 15.69 -9.79 -31.12
C TYR A 187 16.22 -9.40 -29.72
N ALA A 188 17.47 -9.74 -29.42
CA ALA A 188 18.13 -9.50 -28.15
C ALA A 188 18.18 -8.01 -27.74
N TRP A 189 18.17 -7.09 -28.68
CA TRP A 189 18.16 -5.65 -28.46
C TRP A 189 16.86 -5.16 -27.74
N ALA A 190 15.78 -5.94 -27.78
CA ALA A 190 14.51 -5.56 -27.17
C ALA A 190 14.54 -5.65 -25.64
N ASP A 191 15.37 -6.53 -25.07
CA ASP A 191 15.43 -6.78 -23.61
C ASP A 191 15.74 -5.52 -22.79
N PRO A 192 16.83 -4.76 -23.01
CA PRO A 192 17.10 -3.56 -22.22
C PRO A 192 16.05 -2.47 -22.38
N TRP A 193 15.39 -2.35 -23.54
CA TRP A 193 14.31 -1.39 -23.71
C TRP A 193 13.05 -1.77 -22.91
N LEU A 194 12.70 -3.05 -22.92
CA LEU A 194 11.59 -3.54 -22.10
C LEU A 194 11.89 -3.42 -20.60
N ALA A 195 13.14 -3.65 -20.19
CA ALA A 195 13.58 -3.44 -18.81
C ALA A 195 13.43 -1.96 -18.38
N ILE A 196 13.70 -0.98 -19.26
CA ILE A 196 13.46 0.45 -18.96
C ILE A 196 11.96 0.74 -18.79
N VAL A 197 11.10 0.13 -19.62
CA VAL A 197 9.64 0.28 -19.46
C VAL A 197 9.18 -0.29 -18.11
N VAL A 198 9.70 -1.47 -17.74
CA VAL A 198 9.43 -2.07 -16.41
C VAL A 198 9.86 -1.14 -15.28
N ALA A 199 11.09 -0.60 -15.36
CA ALA A 199 11.59 0.35 -14.36
C ALA A 199 10.68 1.60 -14.24
N ALA A 200 10.16 2.11 -15.36
CA ALA A 200 9.23 3.23 -15.35
C ALA A 200 7.90 2.87 -14.65
N VAL A 201 7.39 1.66 -14.84
CA VAL A 201 6.19 1.16 -14.14
C VAL A 201 6.45 1.04 -12.64
N ILE A 202 7.58 0.47 -12.22
CA ILE A 202 7.97 0.36 -10.81
C ILE A 202 8.09 1.76 -10.18
N ALA A 203 8.75 2.71 -10.85
CA ALA A 203 8.88 4.08 -10.37
C ALA A 203 7.52 4.77 -10.22
N TRP A 204 6.61 4.56 -11.17
CA TRP A 204 5.23 5.07 -11.08
C TRP A 204 4.46 4.49 -9.90
N SER A 205 4.57 3.19 -9.65
CA SER A 205 3.95 2.54 -8.48
C SER A 205 4.48 3.12 -7.17
N GLY A 206 5.80 3.28 -7.04
CA GLY A 206 6.43 3.94 -5.89
C GLY A 206 5.93 5.37 -5.69
N TYR A 207 5.80 6.16 -6.77
CA TYR A 207 5.24 7.52 -6.71
C TYR A 207 3.78 7.53 -6.22
N GLN A 208 2.96 6.61 -6.68
CA GLN A 208 1.56 6.49 -6.23
C GLN A 208 1.46 6.21 -4.73
N ILE A 209 2.31 5.32 -4.20
CA ILE A 209 2.38 5.04 -2.76
C ILE A 209 2.80 6.30 -2.00
N LEU A 210 3.86 7.00 -2.43
CA LEU A 210 4.31 8.25 -1.80
C LEU A 210 3.22 9.32 -1.79
N ARG A 211 2.50 9.47 -2.88
CA ARG A 211 1.42 10.46 -3.02
C ARG A 211 0.30 10.29 -1.99
N VAL A 212 0.04 9.05 -1.56
CA VAL A 212 -0.97 8.75 -0.53
C VAL A 212 -0.35 8.81 0.87
N THR A 213 0.86 8.31 1.03
CA THR A 213 1.52 8.09 2.33
C THR A 213 2.09 9.37 2.92
N VAL A 214 2.75 10.20 2.09
CA VAL A 214 3.41 11.44 2.57
C VAL A 214 2.43 12.43 3.20
N PRO A 215 1.24 12.71 2.63
CA PRO A 215 0.25 13.59 3.27
C PRO A 215 -0.12 13.18 4.69
N ILE A 216 -0.29 11.87 4.92
CA ILE A 216 -0.62 11.33 6.25
C ILE A 216 0.54 11.53 7.23
N LEU A 217 1.77 11.27 6.76
CA LEU A 217 2.96 11.36 7.59
C LEU A 217 3.24 12.79 8.07
N VAL A 218 3.02 13.79 7.21
CA VAL A 218 3.27 15.21 7.50
C VAL A 218 2.05 15.93 8.03
N ASP A 219 1.02 15.20 8.47
CA ASP A 219 -0.23 15.76 9.00
C ASP A 219 -0.84 16.81 8.05
N GLN A 220 -0.85 16.52 6.73
CA GLN A 220 -1.44 17.42 5.75
C GLN A 220 -2.92 17.63 6.05
N ARG A 221 -3.38 18.88 5.87
CA ARG A 221 -4.78 19.24 6.07
C ARG A 221 -5.74 18.32 5.30
N ALA A 222 -6.67 17.70 6.02
CA ALA A 222 -7.63 16.74 5.47
C ALA A 222 -8.89 17.42 4.91
N VAL A 223 -9.39 18.44 5.62
CA VAL A 223 -10.62 19.18 5.29
C VAL A 223 -10.32 20.68 5.21
N GLU A 224 -10.93 21.37 4.27
CA GLU A 224 -10.78 22.81 4.13
C GLU A 224 -11.27 23.54 5.38
N ALA A 225 -10.44 24.45 5.94
CA ALA A 225 -10.77 25.19 7.15
C ALA A 225 -12.06 26.02 7.01
N GLY A 226 -12.39 26.46 5.80
CA GLY A 226 -13.63 27.18 5.51
C GLY A 226 -14.89 26.34 5.71
N GLU A 227 -14.84 25.07 5.39
CA GLU A 227 -15.94 24.13 5.55
C GLU A 227 -16.25 23.91 7.04
N ILE A 228 -15.22 23.57 7.84
CA ILE A 228 -15.36 23.41 9.30
C ILE A 228 -15.83 24.73 9.96
N ARG A 229 -15.25 25.88 9.51
CA ARG A 229 -15.64 27.18 10.04
C ARG A 229 -17.11 27.47 9.81
N THR A 230 -17.63 27.16 8.63
CA THR A 230 -19.04 27.38 8.30
C THR A 230 -19.97 26.58 9.19
N LEU A 231 -19.64 25.32 9.47
CA LEU A 231 -20.39 24.44 10.35
C LEU A 231 -20.41 24.97 11.79
N VAL A 232 -19.23 25.32 12.33
CA VAL A 232 -19.07 25.71 13.73
C VAL A 232 -19.60 27.13 13.98
N ALA A 233 -19.38 28.07 13.07
CA ALA A 233 -19.88 29.44 13.20
C ALA A 233 -21.42 29.55 13.11
N ALA A 234 -22.10 28.55 12.61
CA ALA A 234 -23.56 28.49 12.57
C ALA A 234 -24.18 28.22 13.97
N ILE A 235 -23.39 27.83 14.96
CA ILE A 235 -23.86 27.50 16.32
C ILE A 235 -24.08 28.77 17.08
N PRO A 236 -25.32 29.03 17.59
CA PRO A 236 -25.62 30.24 18.38
C PRO A 236 -24.82 30.30 19.67
N GLY A 237 -24.11 31.41 19.89
CA GLY A 237 -23.24 31.62 21.05
C GLY A 237 -21.75 31.50 20.75
N ILE A 238 -21.36 31.01 19.59
CA ILE A 238 -19.97 31.06 19.10
C ILE A 238 -19.75 32.40 18.41
N THR A 239 -18.77 33.17 18.89
CA THR A 239 -18.47 34.51 18.39
C THR A 239 -17.47 34.46 17.21
N SER A 240 -16.48 33.57 17.30
CA SER A 240 -15.52 33.35 16.21
C SER A 240 -14.83 31.99 16.29
N VAL A 241 -14.20 31.58 15.17
CA VAL A 241 -13.44 30.33 15.05
C VAL A 241 -12.05 30.67 14.51
N PRO A 242 -11.12 31.10 15.39
CA PRO A 242 -9.82 31.66 14.98
C PRO A 242 -8.87 30.62 14.42
N GLN A 243 -8.89 29.38 14.91
CA GLN A 243 -7.94 28.35 14.52
C GLN A 243 -8.66 27.03 14.23
N ILE A 244 -8.31 26.45 13.08
CA ILE A 244 -8.80 25.13 12.64
C ILE A 244 -7.62 24.36 12.08
N ARG A 245 -7.44 23.14 12.56
CA ARG A 245 -6.49 22.17 12.03
C ARG A 245 -7.22 20.86 11.80
N SER A 246 -6.89 20.18 10.72
CA SER A 246 -7.43 18.84 10.44
C SER A 246 -6.35 17.96 9.83
N ARG A 247 -6.38 16.67 10.14
CA ARG A 247 -5.52 15.64 9.58
C ARG A 247 -6.25 14.32 9.50
N THR A 248 -5.78 13.43 8.67
CA THR A 248 -6.30 12.05 8.58
C THR A 248 -5.27 11.08 9.13
N SER A 249 -5.71 10.06 9.85
CA SER A 249 -4.85 8.92 10.21
C SER A 249 -4.69 7.94 9.04
N ALA A 250 -3.76 6.99 9.16
CA ALA A 250 -3.59 5.90 8.18
C ALA A 250 -4.83 5.01 8.08
N SER A 251 -5.59 4.85 9.17
CA SER A 251 -6.87 4.13 9.19
C SER A 251 -8.03 4.91 8.57
N GLY A 252 -7.82 6.16 8.14
CA GLY A 252 -8.83 7.02 7.55
C GLY A 252 -9.69 7.80 8.55
N VAL A 253 -9.34 7.77 9.84
CA VAL A 253 -10.02 8.57 10.87
C VAL A 253 -9.64 10.04 10.71
N LEU A 254 -10.65 10.92 10.66
CA LEU A 254 -10.45 12.36 10.60
C LEU A 254 -10.28 12.90 12.04
N PHE A 255 -9.20 13.64 12.24
CA PHE A 255 -8.96 14.44 13.46
C PHE A 255 -9.12 15.91 13.14
N ALA A 256 -9.91 16.63 13.92
CA ALA A 256 -10.09 18.07 13.81
C ALA A 256 -9.84 18.75 15.17
N GLU A 257 -8.97 19.75 15.17
CA GLU A 257 -8.73 20.64 16.31
C GLU A 257 -9.31 22.00 15.97
N VAL A 258 -10.26 22.46 16.78
CA VAL A 258 -10.97 23.71 16.53
C VAL A 258 -10.93 24.58 17.78
N THR A 259 -10.46 25.82 17.64
CA THR A 259 -10.54 26.83 18.68
C THR A 259 -11.79 27.69 18.44
N ILE A 260 -12.67 27.73 19.43
CA ILE A 260 -13.85 28.59 19.40
C ILE A 260 -13.72 29.74 20.43
N THR A 261 -14.32 30.86 20.11
CA THR A 261 -14.49 31.96 21.09
C THR A 261 -15.98 32.20 21.37
N CYS A 262 -16.32 32.45 22.61
CA CYS A 262 -17.65 32.78 23.05
C CYS A 262 -17.61 34.02 24.00
N ASP A 263 -18.77 34.51 24.42
CA ASP A 263 -18.83 35.62 25.37
C ASP A 263 -18.14 35.25 26.68
N GLY A 264 -17.21 36.10 27.16
CA GLY A 264 -16.45 35.89 28.37
C GLY A 264 -17.29 35.96 29.66
N ALA A 265 -18.55 36.43 29.60
CA ALA A 265 -19.49 36.40 30.70
C ALA A 265 -20.25 35.06 30.88
N LEU A 266 -20.08 34.12 29.92
CA LEU A 266 -20.72 32.81 29.99
C LEU A 266 -20.10 31.95 31.09
N PRO A 267 -20.94 31.22 31.89
CA PRO A 267 -20.44 30.16 32.75
C PRO A 267 -19.67 29.11 31.98
N VAL A 268 -18.60 28.53 32.57
CA VAL A 268 -17.78 27.49 31.95
C VAL A 268 -18.62 26.30 31.44
N SER A 269 -19.69 25.93 32.19
CA SER A 269 -20.60 24.86 31.74
C SER A 269 -21.28 25.17 30.41
N ARG A 270 -21.69 26.42 30.18
CA ARG A 270 -22.30 26.82 28.88
C ARG A 270 -21.28 26.90 27.76
N ALA A 271 -20.04 27.32 28.06
CA ALA A 271 -18.97 27.30 27.10
C ALA A 271 -18.62 25.84 26.68
N HIS A 272 -18.71 24.90 27.62
CA HIS A 272 -18.54 23.48 27.36
C HIS A 272 -19.67 22.91 26.46
N ASP A 273 -20.95 23.27 26.77
CA ASP A 273 -22.08 22.88 25.92
C ASP A 273 -21.88 23.35 24.45
N LEU A 274 -21.28 24.53 24.21
CA LEU A 274 -20.97 25.03 22.89
C LEU A 274 -19.84 24.23 22.21
N ALA A 275 -18.85 23.78 22.97
CA ALA A 275 -17.79 22.93 22.46
C ALA A 275 -18.34 21.56 22.04
N ASP A 276 -19.21 20.96 22.87
CA ASP A 276 -19.86 19.67 22.57
C ASP A 276 -20.78 19.79 21.34
N ALA A 277 -21.50 20.91 21.19
CA ALA A 277 -22.31 21.18 20.02
C ALA A 277 -21.44 21.31 18.72
N ALA A 278 -20.25 21.94 18.85
CA ALA A 278 -19.32 22.06 17.73
C ALA A 278 -18.72 20.68 17.34
N GLU A 279 -18.35 19.87 18.32
CA GLU A 279 -17.91 18.49 18.11
C GLU A 279 -18.99 17.67 17.41
N GLY A 280 -20.24 17.72 17.92
CA GLY A 280 -21.38 17.02 17.31
C GLY A 280 -21.60 17.42 15.86
N ALA A 281 -21.62 18.73 15.58
CA ALA A 281 -21.81 19.25 14.22
C ALA A 281 -20.71 18.79 13.24
N ILE A 282 -19.45 18.77 13.69
CA ILE A 282 -18.32 18.28 12.87
C ILE A 282 -18.43 16.77 12.66
N ARG A 283 -18.74 16.02 13.71
CA ARG A 283 -18.89 14.55 13.64
C ARG A 283 -20.01 14.13 12.70
N ASP A 284 -21.17 14.77 12.80
CA ASP A 284 -22.33 14.44 11.98
C ASP A 284 -22.14 14.81 10.51
N ALA A 285 -21.42 15.91 10.23
CA ALA A 285 -21.23 16.39 8.86
C ALA A 285 -20.05 15.71 8.15
N LEU A 286 -18.96 15.40 8.87
CA LEU A 286 -17.69 14.97 8.28
C LEU A 286 -17.27 13.54 8.68
N GLY A 287 -17.96 12.90 9.63
CA GLY A 287 -17.62 11.57 10.13
C GLY A 287 -16.33 11.56 10.96
N ALA A 288 -16.03 12.68 11.63
CA ALA A 288 -14.82 12.87 12.44
C ALA A 288 -14.89 12.11 13.79
#